data_ab6ba82768d008e2d19517957706c4cb
#
_entry.id   ab6ba82768d008e2d19517957706c4cb
#
_cell.length_a   1.000
_cell.length_b   1.000
_cell.length_c   1.000
_cell.angle_alpha   90.00
_cell.angle_beta   90.00
_cell.angle_gamma   90.00
#
_symmetry.space_group_name_H-M   'P 1'
#
loop_
_entity.id
_entity.type
_entity.pdbx_description
1 polymer ?
#
loop_
_entity_poly.entity_id
_entity_poly.type
_entity_poly.pdbx_seq_one_letter_code
_entity_poly.pdbx_strand_id
1 'polypeptide(L)'
;MRRVTVLIAMLSAALAVGVTPAAATNECRGLNPCVPVAGPWVVVPVGRVVPRAQVQYQLTCPRGFVVGGVDAELTDRAIDVSIVGTSGSPVSPGVTTSRAVVFVASYVGAGTRAPTFRPHAGCLPASGGGERTPTGVAATVPPGKPTVRRVSTVQVRSNTTITVACRADERLVAAYSARGFFTPAPPGPALVSSLSATQRISGNRVVVTASARQGQGAVQVAAVCAGGR
;
A
#
# COMPACT_ATOMS: atom_id res chain seq x y z
N MET A 1 -16.67 -48.91 58.10
CA MET A 1 -16.76 -48.68 56.64
C MET A 1 -17.03 -47.19 56.40
N ARG A 2 -16.02 -46.41 56.09
CA ARG A 2 -16.13 -44.95 55.84
C ARG A 2 -15.95 -44.75 54.33
N ARG A 3 -16.99 -44.28 53.64
CA ARG A 3 -16.94 -43.85 52.24
C ARG A 3 -16.35 -42.45 52.16
N VAL A 4 -15.20 -42.36 51.55
CA VAL A 4 -14.57 -41.07 51.23
C VAL A 4 -15.07 -40.66 49.84
N THR A 5 -15.86 -39.60 49.79
CA THR A 5 -16.33 -39.00 48.55
C THR A 5 -15.31 -37.96 48.14
N VAL A 6 -14.54 -38.22 47.06
CA VAL A 6 -13.61 -37.28 46.48
C VAL A 6 -14.38 -36.39 45.53
N LEU A 7 -14.55 -35.12 45.89
CA LEU A 7 -15.08 -34.07 45.03
C LEU A 7 -13.93 -33.55 44.13
N ILE A 8 -13.96 -33.91 42.86
CA ILE A 8 -13.08 -33.35 41.85
C ILE A 8 -13.69 -32.00 41.41
N ALA A 9 -13.14 -30.91 41.92
CA ALA A 9 -13.45 -29.58 41.43
C ALA A 9 -12.70 -29.35 40.10
N MET A 10 -13.42 -29.42 38.98
CA MET A 10 -12.92 -29.00 37.69
C MET A 10 -12.81 -27.49 37.68
N LEU A 11 -11.60 -26.96 37.79
CA LEU A 11 -11.26 -25.57 37.64
C LEU A 11 -11.19 -25.30 36.12
N SER A 12 -12.30 -24.84 35.54
CA SER A 12 -12.35 -24.38 34.14
C SER A 12 -11.68 -23.01 34.07
N ALA A 13 -10.38 -22.98 33.80
CA ALA A 13 -9.67 -21.75 33.45
C ALA A 13 -10.11 -21.33 32.04
N ALA A 14 -11.10 -20.47 31.94
CA ALA A 14 -11.44 -19.79 30.70
C ALA A 14 -10.28 -18.86 30.33
N LEU A 15 -9.41 -19.29 29.41
CA LEU A 15 -8.48 -18.44 28.73
C LEU A 15 -9.28 -17.40 27.91
N ALA A 16 -9.52 -16.24 28.50
CA ALA A 16 -9.97 -15.08 27.77
C ALA A 16 -8.83 -14.66 26.83
N VAL A 17 -8.82 -15.22 25.62
CA VAL A 17 -8.01 -14.68 24.52
C VAL A 17 -8.57 -13.29 24.27
N GLY A 18 -7.89 -12.27 24.79
CA GLY A 18 -8.18 -10.87 24.50
C GLY A 18 -8.00 -10.66 23.00
N VAL A 19 -9.08 -10.78 22.24
CA VAL A 19 -9.13 -10.30 20.86
C VAL A 19 -9.05 -8.78 20.97
N THR A 20 -7.83 -8.23 20.80
CA THR A 20 -7.69 -6.80 20.57
C THR A 20 -8.58 -6.48 19.36
N PRO A 21 -9.55 -5.55 19.49
CA PRO A 21 -10.32 -5.16 18.33
C PRO A 21 -9.33 -4.67 17.29
N ALA A 22 -9.27 -5.36 16.15
CA ALA A 22 -8.62 -4.84 14.98
C ALA A 22 -9.25 -3.46 14.73
N ALA A 23 -8.43 -2.42 14.65
CA ALA A 23 -8.93 -1.10 14.32
C ALA A 23 -9.79 -1.26 13.06
N ALA A 24 -11.09 -0.98 13.17
CA ALA A 24 -12.01 -1.18 12.07
C ALA A 24 -11.66 -0.13 11.00
N THR A 25 -11.15 -0.58 9.89
CA THR A 25 -10.88 0.26 8.72
C THR A 25 -12.20 0.62 8.04
N ASN A 26 -12.25 1.80 7.42
CA ASN A 26 -13.50 2.38 6.92
C ASN A 26 -13.64 2.29 5.39
N GLU A 27 -12.73 1.61 4.69
CA GLU A 27 -12.69 1.54 3.23
C GLU A 27 -13.96 0.98 2.58
N CYS A 28 -14.72 0.17 3.32
CA CYS A 28 -16.00 -0.39 2.87
C CYS A 28 -17.23 0.25 3.54
N ARG A 29 -17.07 1.31 4.35
CA ARG A 29 -18.17 1.91 5.08
C ARG A 29 -19.23 2.49 4.15
N GLY A 30 -20.46 2.02 4.27
CA GLY A 30 -21.59 2.46 3.45
C GLY A 30 -21.59 1.89 2.02
N LEU A 31 -20.67 1.01 1.68
CA LEU A 31 -20.58 0.36 0.39
C LEU A 31 -21.08 -1.08 0.48
N ASN A 32 -22.05 -1.44 -0.38
CA ASN A 32 -22.59 -2.79 -0.47
C ASN A 32 -22.92 -3.14 -1.93
N PRO A 33 -22.32 -4.20 -2.53
CA PRO A 33 -21.28 -5.04 -1.97
C PRO A 33 -19.88 -4.36 -2.00
N CYS A 34 -19.04 -4.68 -1.03
CA CYS A 34 -17.65 -4.21 -0.98
C CYS A 34 -16.70 -5.35 -0.58
N VAL A 35 -15.58 -5.45 -1.27
CA VAL A 35 -14.50 -6.39 -0.94
C VAL A 35 -13.32 -5.59 -0.40
N PRO A 36 -12.97 -5.73 0.89
CA PRO A 36 -11.81 -5.04 1.44
C PRO A 36 -10.50 -5.65 0.92
N VAL A 37 -9.57 -4.80 0.53
CA VAL A 37 -8.21 -5.19 0.11
C VAL A 37 -7.21 -4.41 0.96
N ALA A 38 -6.37 -5.14 1.69
CA ALA A 38 -5.31 -4.59 2.51
C ALA A 38 -3.95 -4.77 1.82
N GLY A 39 -3.13 -3.73 1.84
CA GLY A 39 -1.74 -3.79 1.43
C GLY A 39 -0.82 -4.30 2.55
N PRO A 40 0.50 -4.30 2.32
CA PRO A 40 1.49 -4.55 3.36
C PRO A 40 1.62 -3.34 4.30
N TRP A 41 2.27 -3.53 5.44
CA TRP A 41 2.79 -2.45 6.26
C TRP A 41 3.96 -1.79 5.53
N VAL A 42 3.72 -0.64 4.94
CA VAL A 42 4.70 0.11 4.15
C VAL A 42 5.57 0.97 5.06
N VAL A 43 6.88 0.89 4.89
CA VAL A 43 7.85 1.66 5.68
C VAL A 43 7.89 3.10 5.17
N VAL A 44 7.63 4.05 6.06
CA VAL A 44 7.72 5.48 5.76
C VAL A 44 9.13 5.97 6.06
N PRO A 45 9.81 6.65 5.11
CA PRO A 45 11.13 7.17 5.34
C PRO A 45 11.10 8.28 6.39
N VAL A 46 12.09 8.26 7.28
CA VAL A 46 12.32 9.36 8.23
C VAL A 46 13.40 10.27 7.68
N GLY A 47 13.21 11.59 7.79
CA GLY A 47 14.18 12.58 7.36
C GLY A 47 13.71 13.98 7.76
N ARG A 48 14.66 14.83 8.15
CA ARG A 48 14.38 16.22 8.58
C ARG A 48 14.60 17.24 7.45
N VAL A 49 15.09 16.79 6.30
CA VAL A 49 15.39 17.66 5.16
C VAL A 49 14.11 17.99 4.40
N VAL A 50 13.95 19.24 4.02
CA VAL A 50 12.81 19.69 3.19
C VAL A 50 13.29 19.76 1.74
N PRO A 51 12.52 19.22 0.76
CA PRO A 51 11.26 18.51 0.92
C PRO A 51 11.44 17.15 1.62
N ARG A 52 10.44 16.80 2.46
CA ARG A 52 10.48 15.55 3.20
C ARG A 52 10.46 14.34 2.26
N ALA A 53 11.21 13.30 2.62
CA ALA A 53 11.20 12.07 1.88
C ALA A 53 9.80 11.43 1.93
N GLN A 54 9.30 11.04 0.77
CA GLN A 54 7.99 10.40 0.61
C GLN A 54 8.15 8.97 0.11
N VAL A 55 7.22 8.12 0.50
CA VAL A 55 7.04 6.80 -0.08
C VAL A 55 5.70 6.76 -0.81
N GLN A 56 5.65 6.08 -1.95
CA GLN A 56 4.44 5.84 -2.69
C GLN A 56 4.18 4.35 -2.80
N TYR A 57 2.96 3.93 -2.48
CA TYR A 57 2.50 2.56 -2.64
C TYR A 57 1.19 2.52 -3.42
N GLN A 58 1.14 1.72 -4.47
CA GLN A 58 -0.08 1.49 -5.25
C GLN A 58 -0.80 0.24 -4.75
N LEU A 59 -2.05 0.40 -4.37
CA LEU A 59 -2.96 -0.70 -4.08
C LEU A 59 -3.93 -0.88 -5.24
N THR A 60 -4.22 -2.14 -5.58
CA THR A 60 -5.01 -2.46 -6.78
C THR A 60 -6.12 -3.44 -6.42
N CYS A 61 -7.34 -3.12 -6.79
CA CYS A 61 -8.49 -4.00 -6.68
C CYS A 61 -8.37 -5.22 -7.61
N PRO A 62 -8.99 -6.35 -7.26
CA PRO A 62 -9.07 -7.52 -8.13
C PRO A 62 -9.65 -7.19 -9.50
N ARG A 63 -9.45 -8.08 -10.48
CA ARG A 63 -10.07 -7.92 -11.81
C ARG A 63 -11.59 -7.89 -11.68
N GLY A 64 -12.24 -7.00 -12.41
CA GLY A 64 -13.69 -6.80 -12.35
C GLY A 64 -14.17 -5.93 -11.20
N PHE A 65 -13.25 -5.31 -10.45
CA PHE A 65 -13.57 -4.39 -9.38
C PHE A 65 -12.92 -3.02 -9.61
N VAL A 66 -13.53 -1.98 -9.05
CA VAL A 66 -13.02 -0.60 -9.02
C VAL A 66 -12.89 -0.15 -7.58
N VAL A 67 -12.03 0.82 -7.34
CA VAL A 67 -11.86 1.42 -6.01
C VAL A 67 -13.09 2.26 -5.67
N GLY A 68 -13.76 1.93 -4.58
CA GLY A 68 -14.93 2.64 -4.07
C GLY A 68 -14.69 3.38 -2.77
N GLY A 69 -13.73 2.91 -1.97
CA GLY A 69 -13.34 3.54 -0.71
C GLY A 69 -11.87 3.30 -0.41
N VAL A 70 -11.30 4.15 0.44
CA VAL A 70 -9.89 4.07 0.83
C VAL A 70 -9.72 4.43 2.30
N ASP A 71 -8.76 3.78 2.95
CA ASP A 71 -8.36 4.04 4.33
C ASP A 71 -6.90 3.67 4.56
N ALA A 72 -6.32 4.04 5.69
CA ALA A 72 -4.97 3.65 6.07
C ALA A 72 -4.82 3.46 7.58
N GLU A 73 -4.26 2.33 8.00
CA GLU A 73 -3.81 2.14 9.37
C GLU A 73 -2.42 2.77 9.54
N LEU A 74 -2.21 3.49 10.64
CA LEU A 74 -0.97 4.21 10.92
C LEU A 74 -0.37 3.73 12.23
N THR A 75 0.95 3.47 12.28
CA THR A 75 1.66 3.15 13.53
C THR A 75 2.09 4.40 14.30
N ASP A 76 2.02 5.57 13.69
CA ASP A 76 2.36 6.85 14.29
C ASP A 76 1.44 7.94 13.70
N ARG A 77 0.88 8.78 14.57
CA ARG A 77 -0.01 9.89 14.17
C ARG A 77 0.70 10.99 13.37
N ALA A 78 2.01 11.02 13.41
CA ALA A 78 2.83 11.95 12.62
C ALA A 78 3.11 11.45 11.20
N ILE A 79 2.49 10.37 10.76
CA ILE A 79 2.47 9.99 9.35
C ILE A 79 1.38 10.82 8.66
N ASP A 80 1.78 11.61 7.68
CA ASP A 80 0.87 12.30 6.78
C ASP A 80 0.65 11.41 5.54
N VAL A 81 -0.62 11.05 5.27
CA VAL A 81 -1.00 10.21 4.14
C VAL A 81 -1.94 10.98 3.23
N SER A 82 -1.54 11.12 1.99
CA SER A 82 -2.38 11.59 0.91
C SER A 82 -2.65 10.49 -0.10
N ILE A 83 -3.72 10.63 -0.85
CA ILE A 83 -4.20 9.60 -1.78
C ILE A 83 -4.34 10.23 -3.16
N VAL A 84 -3.70 9.60 -4.16
CA VAL A 84 -3.76 10.05 -5.56
C VAL A 84 -4.26 8.92 -6.44
N GLY A 85 -5.06 9.26 -7.43
CA GLY A 85 -5.49 8.32 -8.46
C GLY A 85 -4.32 7.93 -9.38
N THR A 86 -4.37 6.72 -9.94
CA THR A 86 -3.33 6.23 -10.84
C THR A 86 -3.38 6.86 -12.22
N SER A 87 -4.52 7.36 -12.63
CA SER A 87 -4.76 7.91 -13.97
C SER A 87 -4.95 9.42 -14.01
N GLY A 88 -4.59 10.11 -12.94
CA GLY A 88 -4.76 11.56 -12.89
C GLY A 88 -6.22 12.00 -13.06
N SER A 89 -7.16 11.23 -12.53
CA SER A 89 -8.59 11.58 -12.61
C SER A 89 -8.81 12.96 -12.02
N PRO A 90 -9.29 13.94 -12.79
CA PRO A 90 -9.53 15.29 -12.31
C PRO A 90 -10.75 15.37 -11.38
N VAL A 91 -11.53 14.29 -11.22
CA VAL A 91 -12.86 14.32 -10.61
C VAL A 91 -12.82 14.32 -9.10
N SER A 92 -11.79 13.73 -8.51
CA SER A 92 -11.56 13.79 -7.05
C SER A 92 -10.13 13.37 -6.76
N PRO A 93 -9.28 14.26 -6.25
CA PRO A 93 -7.98 13.83 -5.74
C PRO A 93 -8.18 12.72 -4.70
N GLY A 94 -7.59 11.56 -4.96
CA GLY A 94 -7.64 10.44 -4.05
C GLY A 94 -8.80 9.46 -4.20
N VAL A 95 -9.85 9.79 -4.92
CA VAL A 95 -10.92 8.84 -5.26
C VAL A 95 -10.91 8.65 -6.78
N THR A 96 -10.67 7.43 -7.21
CA THR A 96 -10.64 7.07 -8.62
C THR A 96 -11.63 5.96 -8.91
N THR A 97 -12.26 6.03 -10.08
CA THR A 97 -13.08 4.93 -10.59
C THR A 97 -12.23 3.81 -11.21
N SER A 98 -10.92 3.98 -11.23
CA SER A 98 -10.00 2.96 -11.70
C SER A 98 -9.82 1.84 -10.67
N ARG A 99 -9.16 0.77 -11.10
CA ARG A 99 -8.84 -0.38 -10.25
C ARG A 99 -7.74 -0.12 -9.23
N ALA A 100 -7.06 0.99 -9.29
CA ALA A 100 -5.88 1.24 -8.51
C ALA A 100 -5.85 2.64 -7.90
N VAL A 101 -5.26 2.75 -6.74
CA VAL A 101 -5.05 3.98 -5.99
C VAL A 101 -3.61 4.04 -5.49
N VAL A 102 -3.02 5.21 -5.44
CA VAL A 102 -1.67 5.44 -4.92
C VAL A 102 -1.77 6.16 -3.58
N PHE A 103 -1.22 5.56 -2.55
CA PHE A 103 -1.01 6.17 -1.25
C PHE A 103 0.37 6.83 -1.25
N VAL A 104 0.43 8.07 -0.83
CA VAL A 104 1.66 8.84 -0.68
C VAL A 104 1.82 9.18 0.79
N ALA A 105 2.89 8.70 1.42
CA ALA A 105 3.10 8.92 2.84
C ALA A 105 4.43 9.60 3.11
N SER A 106 4.44 10.54 4.07
CA SER A 106 5.62 11.19 4.62
C SER A 106 5.55 11.21 6.14
N TYR A 107 6.70 11.30 6.81
CA TYR A 107 6.77 11.40 8.26
C TYR A 107 7.08 12.84 8.68
N VAL A 108 6.18 13.44 9.45
CA VAL A 108 6.32 14.82 9.95
C VAL A 108 6.80 14.90 11.39
N GLY A 109 6.93 13.76 12.06
CA GLY A 109 7.38 13.67 13.45
C GLY A 109 8.89 13.85 13.64
N ALA A 110 9.30 13.91 14.89
CA ALA A 110 10.70 14.05 15.30
C ALA A 110 11.41 12.71 15.57
N GLY A 111 10.70 11.59 15.46
CA GLY A 111 11.23 10.25 15.74
C GLY A 111 12.33 9.84 14.74
N THR A 112 13.25 8.99 15.21
CA THR A 112 14.32 8.41 14.38
C THR A 112 13.97 7.01 13.87
N ARG A 113 12.95 6.38 14.45
CA ARG A 113 12.47 5.06 14.05
C ARG A 113 11.51 5.20 12.89
N ALA A 114 11.75 4.46 11.81
CA ALA A 114 10.88 4.47 10.64
C ALA A 114 9.48 3.90 10.99
N PRO A 115 8.42 4.70 10.94
CA PRO A 115 7.07 4.25 11.15
C PRO A 115 6.54 3.52 9.90
N THR A 116 5.39 2.88 10.04
CA THR A 116 4.74 2.17 8.94
C THR A 116 3.28 2.57 8.83
N PHE A 117 2.74 2.49 7.63
CA PHE A 117 1.31 2.56 7.39
C PHE A 117 0.85 1.35 6.58
N ARG A 118 -0.42 0.99 6.70
CA ARG A 118 -1.03 -0.08 5.92
C ARG A 118 -2.17 0.50 5.09
N PRO A 119 -2.05 0.48 3.74
CA PRO A 119 -3.10 0.99 2.87
C PRO A 119 -4.26 0.01 2.76
N HIS A 120 -5.48 0.51 2.72
CA HIS A 120 -6.71 -0.24 2.53
C HIS A 120 -7.55 0.34 1.39
N ALA A 121 -8.17 -0.53 0.61
CA ALA A 121 -9.09 -0.16 -0.44
C ALA A 121 -10.36 -1.02 -0.38
N GLY A 122 -11.50 -0.38 -0.39
CA GLY A 122 -12.80 -1.01 -0.60
C GLY A 122 -13.07 -1.14 -2.09
N CYS A 123 -13.21 -2.38 -2.56
CA CYS A 123 -13.36 -2.67 -3.97
C CYS A 123 -14.81 -3.02 -4.29
N LEU A 124 -15.42 -2.28 -5.21
CA LEU A 124 -16.78 -2.49 -5.71
C LEU A 124 -16.77 -3.26 -7.03
N PRO A 125 -17.70 -4.17 -7.27
CA PRO A 125 -17.85 -4.78 -8.59
C PRO A 125 -18.05 -3.72 -9.66
N ALA A 126 -17.24 -3.80 -10.74
CA ALA A 126 -17.46 -2.97 -11.93
C ALA A 126 -18.67 -3.52 -12.69
N SER A 127 -19.85 -2.90 -12.53
CA SER A 127 -21.01 -3.27 -13.32
C SER A 127 -20.75 -2.95 -14.80
N GLY A 128 -20.81 -3.96 -15.66
CA GLY A 128 -20.75 -3.80 -17.11
C GLY A 128 -19.36 -4.01 -17.75
N GLY A 129 -18.39 -4.57 -17.03
CA GLY A 129 -17.18 -5.19 -17.64
C GLY A 129 -16.15 -4.25 -18.26
N GLY A 130 -16.24 -2.93 -18.08
CA GLY A 130 -15.28 -1.98 -18.60
C GLY A 130 -14.83 -0.95 -17.57
N GLU A 131 -13.64 -0.38 -17.75
CA GLU A 131 -13.27 0.84 -17.05
C GLU A 131 -14.28 1.92 -17.47
N ARG A 132 -15.13 2.34 -16.53
CA ARG A 132 -15.98 3.50 -16.78
C ARG A 132 -15.10 4.73 -16.74
N THR A 133 -14.76 5.26 -17.88
CA THR A 133 -14.33 6.66 -17.98
C THR A 133 -15.51 7.52 -17.55
N PRO A 134 -15.35 8.46 -16.60
CA PRO A 134 -16.41 9.41 -16.28
C PRO A 134 -16.79 10.16 -17.56
N THR A 135 -17.97 9.86 -18.08
CA THR A 135 -18.53 10.62 -19.19
C THR A 135 -18.98 11.98 -18.65
N GLY A 136 -18.45 13.05 -19.17
CA GLY A 136 -19.02 14.40 -19.02
C GLY A 136 -18.28 15.37 -18.10
N VAL A 137 -17.10 15.07 -17.61
CA VAL A 137 -16.23 16.13 -17.08
C VAL A 137 -15.47 16.72 -18.26
N ALA A 138 -15.92 17.86 -18.73
CA ALA A 138 -15.09 18.69 -19.63
C ALA A 138 -13.74 18.87 -18.94
N ALA A 139 -12.68 18.40 -19.56
CA ALA A 139 -11.34 18.54 -19.02
C ALA A 139 -11.03 20.04 -18.93
N THR A 140 -11.16 20.60 -17.74
CA THR A 140 -10.70 21.96 -17.45
C THR A 140 -9.17 22.05 -17.37
N VAL A 141 -8.51 20.89 -17.50
CA VAL A 141 -7.05 20.78 -17.59
C VAL A 141 -6.69 20.61 -19.07
N PRO A 142 -5.76 21.43 -19.61
CA PRO A 142 -5.28 21.23 -20.96
C PRO A 142 -4.89 19.77 -21.19
N PRO A 143 -5.18 19.18 -22.34
CA PRO A 143 -4.83 17.79 -22.62
C PRO A 143 -3.30 17.66 -22.59
N GLY A 144 -2.77 17.31 -21.41
CA GLY A 144 -1.40 16.88 -21.28
C GLY A 144 -1.25 15.48 -21.86
N LYS A 145 -0.07 15.13 -22.34
CA LYS A 145 0.19 13.73 -22.70
C LYS A 145 -0.02 12.87 -21.46
N PRO A 146 -0.86 11.84 -21.51
CA PRO A 146 -1.19 11.03 -20.34
C PRO A 146 0.07 10.38 -19.79
N THR A 147 0.21 10.37 -18.48
CA THR A 147 1.24 9.58 -17.82
C THR A 147 0.71 8.18 -17.53
N VAL A 148 1.56 7.19 -17.72
CA VAL A 148 1.27 5.79 -17.38
C VAL A 148 2.15 5.37 -16.23
N ARG A 149 1.56 4.81 -15.19
CA ARG A 149 2.29 4.23 -14.06
C ARG A 149 2.42 2.73 -14.24
N ARG A 150 3.66 2.25 -14.33
CA ARG A 150 3.99 0.83 -14.38
C ARG A 150 4.51 0.39 -13.03
N VAL A 151 3.96 -0.70 -12.50
CA VAL A 151 4.26 -1.16 -11.14
C VAL A 151 4.62 -2.63 -11.17
N SER A 152 5.65 -3.00 -10.41
CA SER A 152 6.02 -4.37 -10.09
C SER A 152 6.14 -4.52 -8.59
N THR A 153 5.48 -5.52 -8.01
CA THR A 153 5.59 -5.87 -6.58
C THR A 153 6.17 -7.27 -6.47
N VAL A 154 7.27 -7.40 -5.75
CA VAL A 154 8.00 -8.66 -5.60
C VAL A 154 8.22 -8.96 -4.12
N GLN A 155 7.95 -10.20 -3.71
CA GLN A 155 8.36 -10.69 -2.41
C GLN A 155 9.86 -10.98 -2.43
N VAL A 156 10.59 -10.37 -1.49
CA VAL A 156 12.05 -10.46 -1.40
C VAL A 156 12.40 -11.50 -0.34
N ARG A 157 13.06 -12.55 -0.75
CA ARG A 157 13.54 -13.63 0.13
C ARG A 157 15.07 -13.66 0.26
N SER A 158 15.75 -13.04 -0.70
CA SER A 158 17.21 -12.95 -0.79
C SER A 158 17.58 -11.71 -1.61
N ASN A 159 18.80 -11.60 -2.08
CA ASN A 159 19.18 -10.55 -3.02
C ASN A 159 18.37 -10.65 -4.30
N THR A 160 17.66 -9.59 -4.64
CA THR A 160 16.75 -9.53 -5.78
C THR A 160 16.90 -8.19 -6.50
N THR A 161 16.97 -8.23 -7.81
CA THR A 161 16.96 -7.03 -8.66
C THR A 161 15.61 -6.94 -9.37
N ILE A 162 14.92 -5.81 -9.21
CA ILE A 162 13.62 -5.51 -9.80
C ILE A 162 13.83 -4.38 -10.80
N THR A 163 13.37 -4.57 -12.02
CA THR A 163 13.46 -3.55 -13.08
C THR A 163 12.08 -3.24 -13.62
N VAL A 164 11.72 -1.96 -13.66
CA VAL A 164 10.51 -1.46 -14.30
C VAL A 164 10.93 -0.42 -15.34
N ALA A 165 10.48 -0.58 -16.58
CA ALA A 165 10.86 0.28 -17.70
C ALA A 165 9.66 0.94 -18.35
N CYS A 166 9.86 2.13 -18.86
CA CYS A 166 8.96 2.77 -19.81
C CYS A 166 9.13 2.14 -21.21
N ARG A 167 8.15 2.29 -22.09
CA ARG A 167 8.26 1.87 -23.48
C ARG A 167 9.31 2.71 -24.22
N ALA A 168 9.71 2.25 -25.41
CA ALA A 168 10.72 2.95 -26.21
C ALA A 168 10.31 4.36 -26.64
N ASP A 169 9.00 4.59 -26.86
CA ASP A 169 8.39 5.85 -27.24
C ASP A 169 8.00 6.74 -26.06
N GLU A 170 8.22 6.27 -24.83
CA GLU A 170 7.94 7.00 -23.59
C GLU A 170 9.25 7.43 -22.91
N ARG A 171 9.15 8.40 -22.01
CA ARG A 171 10.25 8.80 -21.13
C ARG A 171 9.88 8.62 -19.69
N LEU A 172 10.83 8.23 -18.85
CA LEU A 172 10.66 8.17 -17.41
C LEU A 172 10.61 9.60 -16.85
N VAL A 173 9.50 9.94 -16.15
CA VAL A 173 9.31 11.25 -15.52
C VAL A 173 9.39 11.18 -14.00
N ALA A 174 9.07 10.02 -13.41
CA ALA A 174 9.24 9.79 -11.98
C ALA A 174 9.46 8.31 -11.68
N ALA A 175 10.13 8.04 -10.56
CA ALA A 175 10.49 6.70 -10.10
C ALA A 175 10.26 6.60 -8.60
N TYR A 176 9.61 5.52 -8.17
CA TYR A 176 9.31 5.28 -6.77
C TYR A 176 9.60 3.85 -6.39
N SER A 177 10.03 3.64 -5.14
CA SER A 177 10.12 2.32 -4.54
C SER A 177 9.59 2.34 -3.11
N ALA A 178 8.91 1.28 -2.72
CA ALA A 178 8.36 1.11 -1.39
C ALA A 178 8.76 -0.25 -0.84
N ARG A 179 9.14 -0.28 0.43
CA ARG A 179 9.36 -1.52 1.19
C ARG A 179 8.15 -1.77 2.07
N GLY A 180 7.72 -3.01 2.19
CA GLY A 180 6.58 -3.36 3.03
C GLY A 180 6.62 -4.80 3.51
N PHE A 181 5.74 -5.11 4.48
CA PHE A 181 5.68 -6.41 5.13
C PHE A 181 4.24 -6.89 5.21
N PHE A 182 3.97 -8.08 4.68
CA PHE A 182 2.66 -8.74 4.78
C PHE A 182 2.56 -9.48 6.12
N THR A 183 2.42 -8.72 7.21
CA THR A 183 2.24 -9.26 8.56
C THR A 183 0.88 -8.84 9.11
N PRO A 184 0.23 -9.65 9.98
CA PRO A 184 -1.05 -9.28 10.59
C PRO A 184 -0.96 -8.01 11.43
N ALA A 185 0.12 -7.87 12.20
CA ALA A 185 0.42 -6.69 13.02
C ALA A 185 1.56 -5.86 12.42
N PRO A 186 1.72 -4.59 12.82
CA PRO A 186 2.84 -3.76 12.39
C PRO A 186 4.19 -4.43 12.65
N PRO A 187 5.14 -4.37 11.69
CA PRO A 187 6.45 -4.98 11.85
C PRO A 187 7.27 -4.26 12.92
N GLY A 188 7.92 -5.04 13.77
CA GLY A 188 8.88 -4.50 14.73
C GLY A 188 10.15 -3.96 14.07
N PRO A 189 10.96 -3.14 14.78
CA PRO A 189 12.15 -2.51 14.21
C PRO A 189 13.17 -3.48 13.63
N ALA A 190 13.35 -4.64 14.24
CA ALA A 190 14.25 -5.67 13.73
C ALA A 190 13.82 -6.19 12.35
N LEU A 191 12.51 -6.40 12.15
CA LEU A 191 11.96 -6.82 10.87
C LEU A 191 12.08 -5.70 9.83
N VAL A 192 11.78 -4.45 10.20
CA VAL A 192 11.93 -3.28 9.31
C VAL A 192 13.36 -3.14 8.81
N SER A 193 14.35 -3.34 9.69
CA SER A 193 15.78 -3.25 9.36
C SER A 193 16.30 -4.46 8.57
N SER A 194 15.58 -5.58 8.57
CA SER A 194 15.97 -6.78 7.83
C SER A 194 15.79 -6.67 6.32
N LEU A 195 15.02 -5.70 5.83
CA LEU A 195 14.78 -5.45 4.40
C LEU A 195 15.42 -4.13 3.97
N SER A 196 16.39 -4.19 3.09
CA SER A 196 16.99 -3.04 2.44
C SER A 196 16.59 -2.99 0.96
N ALA A 197 16.50 -1.77 0.42
CA ALA A 197 16.28 -1.56 -1.00
C ALA A 197 16.98 -0.26 -1.44
N THR A 198 17.71 -0.34 -2.54
CA THR A 198 18.41 0.80 -3.15
C THR A 198 17.89 0.99 -4.56
N GLN A 199 17.43 2.19 -4.87
CA GLN A 199 16.90 2.56 -6.17
C GLN A 199 17.93 3.32 -6.99
N ARG A 200 18.02 3.00 -8.27
CA ARG A 200 18.75 3.78 -9.26
C ARG A 200 17.93 3.93 -10.54
N ILE A 201 18.17 5.03 -11.25
CA ILE A 201 17.61 5.26 -12.58
C ILE A 201 18.70 4.94 -13.60
N SER A 202 18.36 4.19 -14.64
CA SER A 202 19.25 3.84 -15.74
C SER A 202 18.51 4.06 -17.06
N GLY A 203 18.76 5.19 -17.70
CA GLY A 203 18.01 5.63 -18.87
C GLY A 203 16.51 5.68 -18.59
N ASN A 204 15.73 4.92 -19.34
CA ASN A 204 14.27 4.92 -19.28
C ASN A 204 13.68 3.84 -18.34
N ARG A 205 14.47 3.40 -17.34
CA ARG A 205 14.09 2.34 -16.40
C ARG A 205 14.48 2.65 -14.97
N VAL A 206 13.71 2.11 -14.06
CA VAL A 206 13.97 2.10 -12.61
C VAL A 206 14.52 0.72 -12.26
N VAL A 207 15.65 0.68 -11.60
CA VAL A 207 16.26 -0.57 -11.11
C VAL A 207 16.36 -0.48 -9.59
N VAL A 208 15.79 -1.45 -8.89
CA VAL A 208 15.87 -1.56 -7.45
C VAL A 208 16.58 -2.86 -7.09
N THR A 209 17.66 -2.75 -6.33
CA THR A 209 18.31 -3.90 -5.70
C THR A 209 17.81 -3.98 -4.26
N ALA A 210 17.20 -5.10 -3.93
CA ALA A 210 16.64 -5.36 -2.60
C ALA A 210 17.32 -6.59 -1.98
N SER A 211 17.48 -6.55 -0.67
CA SER A 211 18.02 -7.66 0.11
C SER A 211 17.21 -7.86 1.38
N ALA A 212 16.78 -9.08 1.62
CA ALA A 212 16.06 -9.47 2.84
C ALA A 212 16.86 -10.52 3.62
N ARG A 213 17.02 -10.28 4.92
CA ARG A 213 17.60 -11.25 5.86
C ARG A 213 16.54 -12.17 6.48
N GLN A 214 15.28 -11.73 6.45
CA GLN A 214 14.12 -12.48 6.93
C GLN A 214 13.02 -12.40 5.85
N GLY A 215 12.52 -13.54 5.39
CA GLY A 215 11.80 -13.73 4.15
C GLY A 215 10.33 -13.25 4.04
N GLN A 216 9.93 -12.20 4.75
CA GLN A 216 8.55 -11.69 4.70
C GLN A 216 8.40 -10.29 4.11
N GLY A 217 9.45 -9.75 3.52
CA GLY A 217 9.45 -8.43 2.92
C GLY A 217 8.95 -8.43 1.48
N ALA A 218 8.36 -7.33 1.08
CA ALA A 218 7.99 -7.04 -0.30
C ALA A 218 8.54 -5.68 -0.71
N VAL A 219 8.91 -5.57 -1.97
CA VAL A 219 9.31 -4.30 -2.58
C VAL A 219 8.41 -4.03 -3.77
N GLN A 220 7.79 -2.87 -3.77
CA GLN A 220 7.09 -2.36 -4.92
C GLN A 220 7.93 -1.30 -5.62
N VAL A 221 8.07 -1.42 -6.93
CA VAL A 221 8.78 -0.47 -7.79
C VAL A 221 7.80 0.09 -8.79
N ALA A 222 7.81 1.41 -8.96
CA ALA A 222 6.95 2.10 -9.89
C ALA A 222 7.74 3.05 -10.79
N ALA A 223 7.48 2.99 -12.08
CA ALA A 223 7.92 3.94 -13.09
C ALA A 223 6.72 4.74 -13.61
N VAL A 224 6.79 6.06 -13.54
CA VAL A 224 5.82 6.96 -14.17
C VAL A 224 6.41 7.38 -15.51
N CYS A 225 5.70 7.03 -16.57
CA CYS A 225 6.14 7.23 -17.94
C CYS A 225 5.25 8.26 -18.64
N ALA A 226 5.82 9.19 -19.39
CA ALA A 226 5.12 10.16 -20.19
C ALA A 226 5.50 10.03 -21.66
N GLY A 227 4.58 10.35 -22.56
CA GLY A 227 4.74 10.12 -23.98
C GLY A 227 4.07 8.81 -24.40
N GLY A 228 4.41 8.34 -25.58
CA GLY A 228 3.70 7.24 -26.23
C GLY A 228 2.57 7.73 -27.13
N ARG A 229 2.20 6.91 -28.10
CA ARG A 229 1.04 7.11 -29.00
C ARG A 229 -0.14 6.34 -28.49
#